data_90b855c8ca5f5b28d5b66bb40e07305d
#
_entry.id   90b855c8ca5f5b28d5b66bb40e07305d
#
_cell.length_a   1.000
_cell.length_b   1.000
_cell.length_c   1.000
_cell.angle_alpha   90.00
_cell.angle_beta   90.00
_cell.angle_gamma   90.00
#
_symmetry.space_group_name_H-M   'P 1'
#
loop_
_entity.id
_entity.type
_entity.pdbx_description
1 polymer ?
#
loop_
_entity_poly.entity_id
_entity_poly.type
_entity_poly.pdbx_seq_one_letter_code
_entity_poly.pdbx_strand_id
1 'polypeptide(L)'
;NARVLQEASNEDVPILERLRFIGIFSNNLDEFFQVRYATIKRIADARASNKNNKDNIAAKELLDKITYKVINLQSKSSLILNSIEKSLSKEDIVFIDENNVPDSHKEFLKDYFIRRISPSLVTVILSNNKYHDFNDNKAFLIANLRLKNVNDIYALVEIPRNISRFVVLPKKDNKQYIMFID
;
A
#
# COMPACT_ATOMS: atom_id res chain seq x y z
N ASN A 1 0.39 -16.65 -7.54
CA ASN A 1 0.09 -15.94 -6.29
C ASN A 1 -0.79 -16.74 -5.30
N ALA A 2 -1.82 -17.51 -5.76
CA ALA A 2 -2.68 -18.28 -4.85
C ALA A 2 -1.89 -19.32 -4.01
N ARG A 3 -0.87 -19.95 -4.57
CA ARG A 3 0.01 -20.89 -3.84
C ARG A 3 0.82 -20.19 -2.75
N VAL A 4 1.31 -18.97 -3.01
CA VAL A 4 2.03 -18.17 -2.01
C VAL A 4 1.14 -17.87 -0.81
N LEU A 5 -0.14 -17.52 -1.04
CA LEU A 5 -1.11 -17.34 0.05
C LEU A 5 -1.47 -18.66 0.76
N GLN A 6 -1.38 -19.78 0.08
CA GLN A 6 -1.58 -21.09 0.69
C GLN A 6 -0.46 -21.37 1.71
N GLU A 7 0.81 -21.13 1.35
CA GLU A 7 1.94 -21.25 2.28
C GLU A 7 1.81 -20.25 3.45
N ALA A 8 1.42 -19.00 3.18
CA ALA A 8 1.19 -18.01 4.22
C ALA A 8 0.07 -18.42 5.21
N SER A 9 -0.91 -19.22 4.76
CA SER A 9 -2.02 -19.69 5.59
C SER A 9 -1.70 -20.99 6.36
N ASN A 10 -0.63 -21.70 6.01
CA ASN A 10 -0.27 -22.96 6.64
C ASN A 10 0.34 -22.73 8.04
N GLU A 11 -0.29 -23.26 9.07
CA GLU A 11 0.13 -23.09 10.47
C GLU A 11 1.40 -23.87 10.83
N ASP A 12 1.76 -24.89 10.04
CA ASP A 12 3.02 -25.63 10.21
C ASP A 12 4.25 -24.82 9.77
N VAL A 13 4.04 -23.74 9.02
CA VAL A 13 5.11 -22.83 8.58
C VAL A 13 5.41 -21.82 9.70
N PRO A 14 6.70 -21.56 10.02
CA PRO A 14 7.08 -20.58 11.03
C PRO A 14 6.44 -19.20 10.75
N ILE A 15 5.96 -18.53 11.79
CA ILE A 15 5.15 -17.32 11.67
C ILE A 15 5.82 -16.19 10.88
N LEU A 16 7.13 -16.01 11.03
CA LEU A 16 7.89 -14.99 10.28
C LEU A 16 8.01 -15.35 8.79
N GLU A 17 8.09 -16.62 8.45
CA GLU A 17 8.06 -17.05 7.04
C GLU A 17 6.68 -16.87 6.44
N ARG A 18 5.61 -17.09 7.22
CA ARG A 18 4.23 -16.78 6.79
C ARG A 18 4.07 -15.29 6.46
N LEU A 19 4.60 -14.41 7.32
CA LEU A 19 4.62 -12.97 7.07
C LEU A 19 5.42 -12.62 5.80
N ARG A 20 6.56 -13.30 5.59
CA ARG A 20 7.37 -13.14 4.38
C ARG A 20 6.61 -13.54 3.10
N PHE A 21 5.82 -14.61 3.15
CA PHE A 21 4.98 -15.00 2.02
C PHE A 21 3.91 -13.95 1.69
N ILE A 22 3.37 -13.23 2.67
CA ILE A 22 2.47 -12.07 2.42
C ILE A 22 3.21 -10.98 1.65
N GLY A 23 4.46 -10.66 2.02
CA GLY A 23 5.29 -9.71 1.27
C GLY A 23 5.58 -10.16 -0.17
N ILE A 24 5.90 -11.44 -0.37
CA ILE A 24 6.10 -12.02 -1.70
C ILE A 24 4.81 -11.94 -2.54
N PHE A 25 3.65 -12.21 -1.93
CA PHE A 25 2.35 -12.07 -2.61
C PHE A 25 2.13 -10.64 -3.10
N SER A 26 2.39 -9.64 -2.25
CA SER A 26 2.26 -8.22 -2.58
C SER A 26 3.17 -7.81 -3.74
N ASN A 27 4.46 -8.13 -3.66
CA ASN A 27 5.42 -7.83 -4.73
C ASN A 27 5.05 -8.47 -6.07
N ASN A 28 4.62 -9.73 -6.04
CA ASN A 28 4.18 -10.43 -7.25
C ASN A 28 2.91 -9.81 -7.86
N LEU A 29 2.05 -9.24 -7.01
CA LEU A 29 0.84 -8.56 -7.46
C LEU A 29 1.19 -7.23 -8.12
N ASP A 30 2.11 -6.46 -7.54
CA ASP A 30 2.60 -5.20 -8.12
C ASP A 30 3.22 -5.44 -9.50
N GLU A 31 4.12 -6.42 -9.62
CA GLU A 31 4.74 -6.77 -10.91
C GLU A 31 3.69 -7.20 -11.93
N PHE A 32 2.69 -7.98 -11.50
CA PHE A 32 1.59 -8.40 -12.37
C PHE A 32 0.83 -7.19 -12.92
N PHE A 33 0.51 -6.21 -12.09
CA PHE A 33 -0.20 -5.01 -12.53
C PHE A 33 0.65 -4.13 -13.44
N GLN A 34 1.91 -3.92 -13.10
CA GLN A 34 2.83 -3.07 -13.88
C GLN A 34 3.09 -3.63 -15.28
N VAL A 35 3.17 -4.93 -15.44
CA VAL A 35 3.58 -5.57 -16.70
C VAL A 35 2.38 -6.17 -17.43
N ARG A 36 1.73 -7.17 -16.82
CA ARG A 36 0.72 -7.99 -17.52
C ARG A 36 -0.63 -7.30 -17.62
N TYR A 37 -1.13 -6.79 -16.51
CA TYR A 37 -2.41 -6.10 -16.49
C TYR A 37 -2.37 -4.83 -17.35
N ALA A 38 -1.32 -4.01 -17.23
CA ALA A 38 -1.13 -2.81 -18.04
C ALA A 38 -1.07 -3.11 -19.55
N THR A 39 -0.49 -4.24 -19.94
CA THR A 39 -0.47 -4.68 -21.35
C THR A 39 -1.86 -5.02 -21.87
N ILE A 40 -2.63 -5.82 -21.10
CA ILE A 40 -4.00 -6.19 -21.46
C ILE A 40 -4.89 -4.95 -21.54
N LYS A 41 -4.74 -4.03 -20.57
CA LYS A 41 -5.47 -2.77 -20.53
C LYS A 41 -5.20 -1.91 -21.77
N ARG A 42 -3.92 -1.73 -22.15
CA ARG A 42 -3.55 -1.01 -23.38
C ARG A 42 -4.18 -1.62 -24.63
N ILE A 43 -4.23 -2.95 -24.72
CA ILE A 43 -4.90 -3.64 -25.84
C ILE A 43 -6.41 -3.34 -25.83
N ALA A 44 -7.06 -3.39 -24.67
CA ALA A 44 -8.47 -3.09 -24.54
C ALA A 44 -8.77 -1.62 -24.91
N ASP A 45 -7.94 -0.68 -24.47
CA ASP A 45 -8.11 0.75 -24.71
C ASP A 45 -7.79 1.15 -26.17
N ALA A 46 -6.69 0.63 -26.75
CA ALA A 46 -6.31 0.91 -28.14
C ALA A 46 -7.36 0.47 -29.16
N ARG A 47 -8.13 -0.57 -28.84
CA ARG A 47 -9.19 -1.10 -29.71
C ARG A 47 -10.57 -0.47 -29.43
N ALA A 48 -10.68 0.38 -28.41
CA ALA A 48 -11.94 1.04 -28.02
C ALA A 48 -12.46 2.03 -29.10
N SER A 49 -11.59 2.54 -29.97
CA SER A 49 -11.96 3.38 -31.12
C SER A 49 -12.76 2.64 -32.19
N ASN A 50 -12.75 1.30 -32.19
CA ASN A 50 -13.48 0.45 -33.13
C ASN A 50 -14.56 -0.34 -32.38
N LYS A 51 -15.72 0.26 -32.18
CA LYS A 51 -16.83 -0.19 -31.30
C LYS A 51 -17.37 -1.62 -31.54
N ASN A 52 -17.05 -2.27 -32.66
CA ASN A 52 -17.62 -3.57 -33.07
C ASN A 52 -16.60 -4.71 -33.12
N ASN A 53 -15.43 -4.57 -32.50
CA ASN A 53 -14.42 -5.61 -32.57
C ASN A 53 -14.58 -6.63 -31.41
N LYS A 54 -14.87 -7.91 -31.78
CA LYS A 54 -15.00 -9.03 -30.84
C LYS A 54 -13.82 -9.16 -29.87
N ASP A 55 -12.61 -8.83 -30.31
CA ASP A 55 -11.40 -8.88 -29.50
C ASP A 55 -11.40 -7.83 -28.35
N ASN A 56 -12.09 -6.71 -28.53
CA ASN A 56 -12.22 -5.69 -27.49
C ASN A 56 -13.14 -6.15 -26.35
N ILE A 57 -14.23 -6.81 -26.71
CA ILE A 57 -15.17 -7.39 -25.73
C ILE A 57 -14.43 -8.47 -24.91
N ALA A 58 -13.71 -9.36 -25.56
CA ALA A 58 -12.95 -10.41 -24.92
C ALA A 58 -11.84 -9.86 -23.96
N ALA A 59 -11.16 -8.77 -24.36
CA ALA A 59 -10.15 -8.13 -23.51
C ALA A 59 -10.78 -7.48 -22.27
N LYS A 60 -11.93 -6.82 -22.39
CA LYS A 60 -12.68 -6.25 -21.26
C LYS A 60 -13.15 -7.33 -20.30
N GLU A 61 -13.78 -8.38 -20.82
CA GLU A 61 -14.21 -9.51 -20.00
C GLU A 61 -13.03 -10.16 -19.24
N LEU A 62 -11.86 -10.23 -19.89
CA LEU A 62 -10.65 -10.74 -19.25
C LEU A 62 -10.18 -9.83 -18.11
N LEU A 63 -10.19 -8.50 -18.30
CA LEU A 63 -9.85 -7.53 -17.27
C LEU A 63 -10.80 -7.64 -16.06
N ASP A 64 -12.09 -7.78 -16.30
CA ASP A 64 -13.10 -7.93 -15.23
C ASP A 64 -12.85 -9.23 -14.43
N LYS A 65 -12.59 -10.34 -15.13
CA LYS A 65 -12.24 -11.62 -14.49
C LYS A 65 -10.95 -11.53 -13.66
N ILE A 66 -9.94 -10.83 -14.17
CA ILE A 66 -8.68 -10.61 -13.47
C ILE A 66 -8.95 -9.76 -12.22
N THR A 67 -9.65 -8.65 -12.36
CA THR A 67 -9.96 -7.73 -11.26
C THR A 67 -10.72 -8.45 -10.14
N TYR A 68 -11.77 -9.20 -10.48
CA TYR A 68 -12.51 -10.01 -9.52
C TYR A 68 -11.61 -10.99 -8.77
N LYS A 69 -10.75 -11.73 -9.50
CA LYS A 69 -9.83 -12.69 -8.89
C LYS A 69 -8.81 -12.02 -7.98
N VAL A 70 -8.31 -10.85 -8.36
CA VAL A 70 -7.36 -10.07 -7.55
C VAL A 70 -8.01 -9.59 -6.25
N ILE A 71 -9.21 -9.01 -6.31
CA ILE A 71 -9.95 -8.57 -5.12
C ILE A 71 -10.14 -9.72 -4.13
N ASN A 72 -10.51 -10.90 -4.61
CA ASN A 72 -10.67 -12.08 -3.77
C ASN A 72 -9.34 -12.53 -3.13
N LEU A 73 -8.24 -12.48 -3.88
CA LEU A 73 -6.91 -12.82 -3.34
C LEU A 73 -6.41 -11.78 -2.33
N GLN A 74 -6.68 -10.49 -2.55
CA GLN A 74 -6.35 -9.42 -1.60
C GLN A 74 -7.14 -9.58 -0.30
N SER A 75 -8.45 -9.83 -0.39
CA SER A 75 -9.28 -10.11 0.79
C SER A 75 -8.76 -11.31 1.59
N LYS A 76 -8.38 -12.38 0.89
CA LYS A 76 -7.76 -13.55 1.53
C LYS A 76 -6.42 -13.21 2.19
N SER A 77 -5.58 -12.42 1.52
CA SER A 77 -4.31 -11.95 2.07
C SER A 77 -4.49 -11.16 3.36
N SER A 78 -5.46 -10.25 3.40
CA SER A 78 -5.78 -9.46 4.59
C SER A 78 -6.23 -10.34 5.76
N LEU A 79 -7.06 -11.36 5.51
CA LEU A 79 -7.48 -12.30 6.55
C LEU A 79 -6.30 -13.11 7.11
N ILE A 80 -5.38 -13.55 6.25
CA ILE A 80 -4.18 -14.28 6.67
C ILE A 80 -3.26 -13.35 7.48
N LEU A 81 -3.04 -12.10 7.04
CA LEU A 81 -2.23 -11.13 7.76
C LEU A 81 -2.79 -10.88 9.15
N ASN A 82 -4.10 -10.63 9.29
CA ASN A 82 -4.75 -10.47 10.58
C ASN A 82 -4.58 -11.69 11.50
N SER A 83 -4.57 -12.91 10.93
CA SER A 83 -4.31 -14.13 11.70
C SER A 83 -2.86 -14.20 12.20
N ILE A 84 -1.90 -13.81 11.36
CA ILE A 84 -0.48 -13.72 11.69
C ILE A 84 -0.25 -12.69 12.78
N GLU A 85 -0.82 -11.50 12.69
CA GLU A 85 -0.71 -10.42 13.69
C GLU A 85 -1.25 -10.86 15.05
N LYS A 86 -2.40 -11.55 15.06
CA LYS A 86 -2.96 -12.14 16.30
C LYS A 86 -2.03 -13.18 16.92
N SER A 87 -1.34 -13.96 16.10
CA SER A 87 -0.39 -14.96 16.59
C SER A 87 0.89 -14.30 17.10
N LEU A 88 1.39 -13.26 16.43
CA LEU A 88 2.54 -12.46 16.88
C LEU A 88 2.24 -11.73 18.20
N SER A 89 1.01 -11.27 18.39
CA SER A 89 0.59 -10.64 19.64
C SER A 89 0.67 -11.60 20.85
N LYS A 90 0.53 -12.90 20.64
CA LYS A 90 0.75 -13.91 21.69
C LYS A 90 2.23 -14.10 22.05
N GLU A 91 3.10 -13.74 21.14
CA GLU A 91 4.57 -13.74 21.31
C GLU A 91 5.11 -12.34 21.70
N ASP A 92 4.25 -11.50 22.30
CA ASP A 92 4.58 -10.15 22.74
C ASP A 92 5.04 -9.18 21.62
N ILE A 93 4.68 -9.47 20.36
CA ILE A 93 4.88 -8.57 19.21
C ILE A 93 3.54 -8.01 18.78
N VAL A 94 3.32 -6.72 18.99
CA VAL A 94 2.03 -6.06 18.79
C VAL A 94 2.11 -5.06 17.64
N PHE A 95 1.28 -5.26 16.61
CA PHE A 95 1.08 -4.26 15.56
C PHE A 95 0.05 -3.25 16.02
N ILE A 96 0.34 -1.97 15.80
CA ILE A 96 -0.55 -0.86 16.10
C ILE A 96 -0.74 0.02 14.87
N ASP A 97 -1.88 0.68 14.80
CA ASP A 97 -2.22 1.70 13.80
C ASP A 97 -2.34 3.10 14.46
N GLU A 98 -2.60 4.11 13.65
CA GLU A 98 -2.74 5.50 14.07
C GLU A 98 -3.88 5.74 15.08
N ASN A 99 -4.89 4.85 15.11
CA ASN A 99 -6.04 4.97 16.00
C ASN A 99 -5.78 4.35 17.38
N ASN A 100 -4.81 3.44 17.47
CA ASN A 100 -4.54 2.62 18.65
C ASN A 100 -3.15 2.86 19.26
N VAL A 101 -2.56 4.06 19.02
CA VAL A 101 -1.25 4.43 19.58
C VAL A 101 -1.36 4.65 21.09
N PRO A 102 -0.66 3.85 21.92
CA PRO A 102 -0.56 4.10 23.35
C PRO A 102 0.05 5.47 23.65
N ASP A 103 -0.46 6.20 24.65
CA ASP A 103 0.05 7.54 25.00
C ASP A 103 1.57 7.56 25.25
N SER A 104 2.10 6.50 25.80
CA SER A 104 3.55 6.33 26.04
C SER A 104 4.41 6.37 24.78
N HIS A 105 3.85 6.13 23.61
CA HIS A 105 4.58 6.10 22.34
C HIS A 105 4.37 7.36 21.49
N LYS A 106 3.43 8.22 21.86
CA LYS A 106 3.10 9.42 21.07
C LYS A 106 4.28 10.38 20.93
N GLU A 107 5.03 10.60 22.01
CA GLU A 107 6.21 11.48 21.99
C GLU A 107 7.31 10.89 21.09
N PHE A 108 7.59 9.60 21.21
CA PHE A 108 8.56 8.91 20.36
C PHE A 108 8.17 9.01 18.89
N LEU A 109 6.90 8.76 18.55
CA LEU A 109 6.42 8.84 17.16
C LEU A 109 6.50 10.26 16.61
N LYS A 110 6.18 11.27 17.41
CA LYS A 110 6.33 12.68 17.03
C LYS A 110 7.78 13.03 16.71
N ASP A 111 8.72 12.63 17.58
CA ASP A 111 10.14 12.84 17.36
C ASP A 111 10.66 12.08 16.14
N TYR A 112 10.25 10.82 15.98
CA TYR A 112 10.57 10.00 14.80
C TYR A 112 10.06 10.65 13.51
N PHE A 113 8.82 11.15 13.49
CA PHE A 113 8.26 11.85 12.34
C PHE A 113 9.10 13.08 11.99
N ILE A 114 9.40 13.94 12.97
CA ILE A 114 10.16 15.18 12.74
C ILE A 114 11.57 14.90 12.24
N ARG A 115 12.25 13.89 12.80
CA ARG A 115 13.67 13.64 12.49
C ARG A 115 13.89 12.70 11.30
N ARG A 116 12.96 11.78 11.03
CA ARG A 116 13.16 10.73 10.02
C ARG A 116 12.24 10.84 8.83
N ILE A 117 10.97 11.16 9.05
CA ILE A 117 9.96 11.18 7.97
C ILE A 117 9.90 12.56 7.32
N SER A 118 9.66 13.60 8.12
CA SER A 118 9.46 14.97 7.62
C SER A 118 10.57 15.48 6.69
N PRO A 119 11.86 15.24 6.94
CA PRO A 119 12.93 15.66 6.02
C PRO A 119 12.93 14.94 4.66
N SER A 120 12.27 13.77 4.58
CA SER A 120 12.17 12.97 3.34
C SER A 120 10.90 13.28 2.54
N LEU A 121 9.97 14.06 3.08
CA LEU A 121 8.75 14.44 2.39
C LEU A 121 9.02 15.54 1.37
N VAL A 122 8.65 15.28 0.12
CA VAL A 122 8.67 16.29 -0.94
C VAL A 122 7.25 16.80 -1.13
N THR A 123 7.05 18.09 -0.89
CA THR A 123 5.75 18.74 -1.08
C THR A 123 5.80 19.69 -2.28
N VAL A 124 4.87 19.50 -3.21
CA VAL A 124 4.72 20.32 -4.41
C VAL A 124 3.37 21.01 -4.39
N ILE A 125 3.35 22.33 -4.43
CA ILE A 125 2.10 23.10 -4.56
C ILE A 125 1.67 23.08 -6.02
N LEU A 126 0.45 22.63 -6.29
CA LEU A 126 -0.12 22.61 -7.62
C LEU A 126 -0.62 24.02 -7.97
N SER A 127 -0.02 24.61 -8.97
CA SER A 127 -0.52 25.84 -9.58
C SER A 127 -1.21 25.52 -10.91
N ASN A 128 -2.27 26.25 -11.25
CA ASN A 128 -3.14 25.99 -12.42
C ASN A 128 -2.42 25.98 -13.79
N ASN A 129 -1.13 26.33 -13.87
CA ASN A 129 -0.39 26.51 -15.11
C ASN A 129 0.87 25.64 -15.27
N LYS A 130 1.09 24.64 -14.41
CA LYS A 130 2.24 23.74 -14.55
C LYS A 130 1.79 22.29 -14.70
N TYR A 131 2.15 21.68 -15.84
CA TYR A 131 2.10 20.22 -15.98
C TYR A 131 3.15 19.64 -15.05
N HIS A 132 2.71 18.80 -14.11
CA HIS A 132 3.59 17.99 -13.28
C HIS A 132 3.71 16.62 -13.92
N ASP A 133 4.91 16.26 -14.31
CA ASP A 133 5.22 14.92 -14.79
C ASP A 133 5.28 13.98 -13.58
N PHE A 134 4.25 13.14 -13.45
CA PHE A 134 4.17 12.18 -12.36
C PHE A 134 4.87 10.89 -12.79
N ASN A 135 5.94 10.56 -12.09
CA ASN A 135 6.58 9.26 -12.27
C ASN A 135 5.61 8.12 -11.89
N ASP A 136 5.39 7.18 -12.81
CA ASP A 136 4.43 6.07 -12.70
C ASP A 136 4.61 5.16 -11.47
N ASN A 137 5.73 5.28 -10.77
CA ASN A 137 6.08 4.41 -9.63
C ASN A 137 6.04 5.13 -8.28
N LYS A 138 5.41 6.31 -8.18
CA LYS A 138 5.35 7.08 -6.93
C LYS A 138 3.91 7.16 -6.41
N ALA A 139 3.77 7.12 -5.09
CA ALA A 139 2.51 7.39 -4.43
C ALA A 139 2.51 8.82 -3.87
N PHE A 140 1.37 9.50 -3.97
CA PHE A 140 1.20 10.87 -3.52
C PHE A 140 -0.06 11.00 -2.69
N LEU A 141 0.02 11.82 -1.65
CA LEU A 141 -1.14 12.33 -0.94
C LEU A 141 -1.50 13.71 -1.51
N ILE A 142 -2.78 13.95 -1.75
CA ILE A 142 -3.29 15.26 -2.17
C ILE A 142 -3.88 15.94 -0.94
N ALA A 143 -3.31 17.09 -0.58
CA ALA A 143 -3.83 17.94 0.47
C ALA A 143 -4.55 19.17 -0.13
N ASN A 144 -5.80 19.40 0.26
CA ASN A 144 -6.53 20.64 -0.05
C ASN A 144 -6.28 21.63 1.07
N LEU A 145 -5.57 22.73 0.77
CA LEU A 145 -5.23 23.79 1.70
C LEU A 145 -6.23 24.94 1.53
N ARG A 146 -7.08 25.14 2.54
CA ARG A 146 -8.03 26.27 2.58
C ARG A 146 -7.43 27.43 3.37
N LEU A 147 -7.07 28.47 2.67
CA LEU A 147 -6.60 29.73 3.26
C LEU A 147 -7.74 30.75 3.27
N LYS A 148 -7.82 31.56 4.33
CA LYS A 148 -8.80 32.66 4.38
C LYS A 148 -8.52 33.62 3.20
N ASN A 149 -9.55 33.89 2.38
CA ASN A 149 -9.53 34.82 1.24
C ASN A 149 -8.68 34.39 0.02
N VAL A 150 -8.37 33.11 -0.13
CA VAL A 150 -7.65 32.55 -1.29
C VAL A 150 -8.44 31.36 -1.82
N ASN A 151 -8.42 31.16 -3.14
CA ASN A 151 -8.97 29.96 -3.75
C ASN A 151 -8.27 28.72 -3.20
N ASP A 152 -8.97 27.59 -3.18
CA ASP A 152 -8.43 26.31 -2.74
C ASP A 152 -7.08 26.01 -3.43
N ILE A 153 -6.06 25.75 -2.63
CA ILE A 153 -4.73 25.39 -3.09
C ILE A 153 -4.53 23.90 -2.84
N TYR A 154 -4.10 23.17 -3.86
CA TYR A 154 -3.78 21.76 -3.73
C TYR A 154 -2.26 21.58 -3.60
N ALA A 155 -1.86 20.74 -2.66
CA ALA A 155 -0.48 20.31 -2.51
C ALA A 155 -0.38 18.81 -2.69
N LEU A 156 0.67 18.37 -3.37
CA LEU A 156 1.05 16.96 -3.48
C LEU A 156 2.18 16.69 -2.51
N VAL A 157 2.00 15.68 -1.69
CA VAL A 157 3.05 15.17 -0.80
C VAL A 157 3.48 13.81 -1.31
N GLU A 158 4.72 13.71 -1.80
CA GLU A 158 5.27 12.44 -2.24
C GLU A 158 5.57 11.54 -1.03
N ILE A 159 5.08 10.28 -1.08
CA ILE A 159 5.39 9.28 -0.06
C ILE A 159 6.80 8.74 -0.36
N PRO A 160 7.78 8.95 0.54
CA PRO A 160 9.16 8.57 0.28
C PRO A 160 9.33 7.05 0.31
N ARG A 161 10.11 6.53 -0.66
CA ARG A 161 10.42 5.09 -0.76
C ARG A 161 11.69 4.67 -0.02
N ASN A 162 12.50 5.65 0.35
CA ASN A 162 13.81 5.44 0.97
C ASN A 162 13.76 5.33 2.49
N ILE A 163 12.59 5.41 3.09
CA ILE A 163 12.37 5.17 4.53
C ILE A 163 11.81 3.78 4.76
N SER A 164 12.11 3.22 5.93
CA SER A 164 11.52 1.95 6.35
C SER A 164 10.00 2.06 6.43
N ARG A 165 9.27 1.06 5.94
CA ARG A 165 7.81 0.99 6.07
C ARG A 165 7.35 0.63 7.49
N PHE A 166 8.27 0.22 8.35
CA PHE A 166 7.99 -0.15 9.73
C PHE A 166 8.74 0.76 10.68
N VAL A 167 8.05 1.19 11.73
CA VAL A 167 8.64 1.79 12.92
C VAL A 167 8.58 0.79 14.05
N VAL A 168 9.75 0.47 14.59
CA VAL A 168 9.86 -0.34 15.80
C VAL A 168 9.89 0.62 16.99
N LEU A 169 8.87 0.56 17.83
CA LEU A 169 8.72 1.44 18.97
C LEU A 169 9.48 0.91 20.18
N PRO A 170 9.78 1.74 21.18
CA PRO A 170 10.36 1.27 22.43
C PRO A 170 9.52 0.17 23.07
N LYS A 171 10.17 -0.81 23.70
CA LYS A 171 9.47 -1.86 24.46
C LYS A 171 8.71 -1.27 25.61
N LYS A 172 7.50 -1.76 25.86
CA LYS A 172 6.70 -1.44 27.02
C LYS A 172 5.99 -2.68 27.54
N ASP A 173 5.98 -2.89 28.84
CA ASP A 173 5.34 -4.03 29.52
C ASP A 173 5.76 -5.37 28.89
N ASN A 174 7.06 -5.51 28.60
CA ASN A 174 7.71 -6.62 27.92
C ASN A 174 7.26 -6.85 26.46
N LYS A 175 6.39 -6.01 25.90
CA LYS A 175 5.88 -6.11 24.53
C LYS A 175 6.66 -5.23 23.57
N GLN A 176 6.90 -5.75 22.36
CA GLN A 176 7.48 -5.02 21.25
C GLN A 176 6.34 -4.48 20.36
N TYR A 177 6.29 -3.16 20.20
CA TYR A 177 5.31 -2.52 19.34
C TYR A 177 5.90 -2.20 17.97
N ILE A 178 5.14 -2.44 16.93
CA ILE A 178 5.50 -2.17 15.54
C ILE A 178 4.35 -1.42 14.88
N MET A 179 4.67 -0.38 14.12
CA MET A 179 3.69 0.43 13.38
C MET A 179 4.09 0.54 11.91
N PHE A 180 3.13 0.47 10.99
CA PHE A 180 3.34 0.86 9.60
C PHE A 180 3.41 2.38 9.49
N ILE A 181 4.20 2.89 8.54
CA ILE A 181 4.34 4.34 8.29
C ILE A 181 3.30 4.85 7.29
N ASP A 182 2.78 3.96 6.44
CA ASP A 182 1.85 4.24 5.33
C ASP A 182 0.39 3.88 5.66
#